data_607936616063ce2692f69e8d4a2c3c18
#
_entry.id   607936616063ce2692f69e8d4a2c3c18
#
_cell.length_a   1.000
_cell.length_b   1.000
_cell.length_c   1.000
_cell.angle_alpha   90.00
_cell.angle_beta   90.00
_cell.angle_gamma   90.00
#
_symmetry.space_group_name_H-M   'P 1'
#
loop_
_entity.id
_entity.type
_entity.pdbx_description
1 polymer ?
#
loop_
_entity_poly.entity_id
_entity_poly.type
_entity_poly.pdbx_seq_one_letter_code
_entity_poly.pdbx_strand_id
1 'polypeptide(L)'
;MNTSVRITFPSCNPIEFESVEQAVSVLKIKAKDDPRIKPLTAQAIKIRANKYASADRIIPKDNILCEWLDDHTIRYYRAKASKAKGSNWEYKVRDALRKIGYTEVKTSRGESRNADNNNIDLVDTSNKLPVSIQCKSYKSCPDYNMIRQGCDVTDKPFVVAWHCSQPDEYFKIRKNKDLNIPIEKDLMLLPADYFYELLDAYTRFYHIIK
;
A
#
# COMPACT_ATOMS: atom_id res chain seq x y z
N MET A 1 -23.94 7.41 11.94
CA MET A 1 -23.89 5.95 12.16
C MET A 1 -23.22 5.71 13.50
N ASN A 2 -23.92 5.09 14.43
CA ASN A 2 -23.33 4.64 15.68
C ASN A 2 -22.49 3.40 15.37
N THR A 3 -21.17 3.54 15.48
CA THR A 3 -20.25 2.47 15.14
C THR A 3 -19.70 1.88 16.42
N SER A 4 -20.06 0.61 16.69
CA SER A 4 -19.61 -0.11 17.88
C SER A 4 -18.09 -0.34 17.85
N VAL A 5 -17.45 -0.21 19.00
CA VAL A 5 -16.01 -0.33 19.15
C VAL A 5 -15.64 -1.18 20.36
N ARG A 6 -14.64 -2.05 20.20
CA ARG A 6 -13.99 -2.78 21.29
C ARG A 6 -12.66 -2.13 21.62
N ILE A 7 -12.38 -1.94 22.91
CA ILE A 7 -11.11 -1.39 23.39
C ILE A 7 -10.48 -2.38 24.36
N THR A 8 -9.24 -2.74 24.09
CA THR A 8 -8.44 -3.65 24.92
C THR A 8 -7.24 -2.90 25.48
N PHE A 9 -7.13 -2.82 26.79
CA PHE A 9 -5.98 -2.31 27.50
C PHE A 9 -5.02 -3.45 27.87
N PRO A 10 -3.70 -3.19 28.01
CA PRO A 10 -2.77 -4.19 28.50
C PRO A 10 -3.22 -4.78 29.83
N SER A 11 -3.21 -6.10 29.95
CA SER A 11 -3.61 -6.83 31.16
C SER A 11 -5.05 -6.61 31.64
N CYS A 12 -5.94 -6.14 30.77
CA CYS A 12 -7.36 -5.98 31.04
C CYS A 12 -8.21 -6.79 30.05
N ASN A 13 -9.40 -7.19 30.48
CA ASN A 13 -10.39 -7.74 29.57
C ASN A 13 -10.85 -6.68 28.56
N PRO A 14 -11.14 -7.07 27.31
CA PRO A 14 -11.72 -6.16 26.33
C PRO A 14 -13.05 -5.55 26.79
N ILE A 15 -13.26 -4.28 26.49
CA ILE A 15 -14.50 -3.56 26.80
C ILE A 15 -15.17 -3.18 25.48
N GLU A 16 -16.43 -3.54 25.32
CA GLU A 16 -17.23 -3.22 24.14
C GLU A 16 -18.15 -2.04 24.40
N PHE A 17 -18.31 -1.19 23.40
CA PHE A 17 -19.14 0.01 23.43
C PHE A 17 -19.99 0.09 22.17
N GLU A 18 -21.23 0.53 22.31
CA GLU A 18 -22.15 0.71 21.19
C GLU A 18 -21.78 1.90 20.29
N SER A 19 -21.01 2.86 20.83
CA SER A 19 -20.50 3.99 20.07
C SER A 19 -19.17 4.50 20.61
N VAL A 20 -18.46 5.28 19.79
CA VAL A 20 -17.22 5.94 20.19
C VAL A 20 -17.47 6.98 21.30
N GLU A 21 -18.59 7.67 21.24
CA GLU A 21 -19.00 8.69 22.21
C GLU A 21 -19.24 8.06 23.59
N GLN A 22 -19.92 6.90 23.62
CA GLN A 22 -20.09 6.11 24.84
C GLN A 22 -18.75 5.66 25.40
N ALA A 23 -17.84 5.15 24.53
CA ALA A 23 -16.49 4.75 24.95
C ALA A 23 -15.74 5.89 25.63
N VAL A 24 -15.74 7.08 25.05
CA VAL A 24 -15.07 8.27 25.64
C VAL A 24 -15.63 8.59 27.02
N SER A 25 -16.94 8.59 27.17
CA SER A 25 -17.61 8.93 28.44
C SER A 25 -17.29 7.91 29.54
N VAL A 26 -17.44 6.62 29.22
CA VAL A 26 -17.22 5.52 30.16
C VAL A 26 -15.72 5.41 30.54
N LEU A 27 -14.81 5.58 29.59
CA LEU A 27 -13.37 5.51 29.88
C LEU A 27 -12.88 6.64 30.78
N LYS A 28 -13.46 7.83 30.70
CA LYS A 28 -13.17 8.93 31.63
C LYS A 28 -13.55 8.60 33.06
N ILE A 29 -14.65 7.86 33.26
CA ILE A 29 -15.11 7.44 34.59
C ILE A 29 -14.22 6.29 35.06
N LYS A 30 -14.08 5.22 34.28
CA LYS A 30 -13.29 4.04 34.70
C LYS A 30 -11.81 4.35 34.98
N ALA A 31 -11.21 5.32 34.29
CA ALA A 31 -9.84 5.74 34.51
C ALA A 31 -9.61 6.39 35.89
N LYS A 32 -10.68 6.79 36.63
CA LYS A 32 -10.56 7.28 38.00
C LYS A 32 -10.41 6.13 38.98
N ASP A 33 -11.02 4.98 38.66
CA ASP A 33 -11.10 3.83 39.58
C ASP A 33 -10.01 2.78 39.26
N ASP A 34 -9.56 2.70 37.99
CA ASP A 34 -8.54 1.75 37.56
C ASP A 34 -7.41 2.46 36.79
N PRO A 35 -6.21 2.58 37.37
CA PRO A 35 -5.07 3.28 36.76
C PRO A 35 -4.53 2.59 35.49
N ARG A 36 -4.92 1.34 35.20
CA ARG A 36 -4.55 0.63 33.96
C ARG A 36 -5.38 1.13 32.77
N ILE A 37 -6.56 1.71 33.04
CA ILE A 37 -7.44 2.27 32.03
C ILE A 37 -7.06 3.72 31.77
N LYS A 38 -6.79 4.04 30.49
CA LYS A 38 -6.47 5.40 30.07
C LYS A 38 -7.67 6.04 29.39
N PRO A 39 -7.98 7.32 29.70
CA PRO A 39 -8.97 8.05 28.96
C PRO A 39 -8.47 8.27 27.52
N LEU A 40 -9.32 7.98 26.54
CA LEU A 40 -9.05 8.19 25.13
C LEU A 40 -10.00 9.22 24.54
N THR A 41 -9.52 10.06 23.65
CA THR A 41 -10.39 10.96 22.87
C THR A 41 -11.09 10.19 21.73
N ALA A 42 -12.23 10.66 21.27
CA ALA A 42 -12.95 10.08 20.13
C ALA A 42 -12.03 9.96 18.89
N GLN A 43 -11.21 10.98 18.64
CA GLN A 43 -10.26 10.97 17.54
C GLN A 43 -9.18 9.88 17.71
N ALA A 44 -8.66 9.71 18.92
CA ALA A 44 -7.66 8.67 19.22
C ALA A 44 -8.25 7.26 19.01
N ILE A 45 -9.48 7.01 19.45
CA ILE A 45 -10.18 5.75 19.26
C ILE A 45 -10.37 5.49 17.75
N LYS A 46 -10.89 6.45 17.00
CA LYS A 46 -11.11 6.33 15.55
C LYS A 46 -9.82 6.06 14.78
N ILE A 47 -8.74 6.79 15.07
CA ILE A 47 -7.44 6.57 14.41
C ILE A 47 -6.91 5.16 14.68
N ARG A 48 -6.97 4.68 15.94
CA ARG A 48 -6.49 3.36 16.32
C ARG A 48 -7.30 2.26 15.66
N ALA A 49 -8.64 2.34 15.74
CA ALA A 49 -9.54 1.36 15.14
C ALA A 49 -9.39 1.29 13.61
N ASN A 50 -9.18 2.44 12.94
CA ASN A 50 -8.91 2.48 11.51
C ASN A 50 -7.57 1.83 11.14
N LYS A 51 -6.51 2.07 11.93
CA LYS A 51 -5.20 1.45 11.72
C LYS A 51 -5.26 -0.05 11.96
N TYR A 52 -5.97 -0.49 12.97
CA TYR A 52 -6.15 -1.92 13.25
C TYR A 52 -7.02 -2.63 12.20
N ALA A 53 -8.05 -1.95 11.70
CA ALA A 53 -8.87 -2.45 10.58
C ALA A 53 -8.10 -2.51 9.26
N SER A 54 -6.97 -1.83 9.11
CA SER A 54 -6.09 -1.93 7.94
C SER A 54 -5.52 -3.34 7.78
N ALA A 55 -5.09 -3.68 6.58
CA ALA A 55 -4.53 -5.02 6.29
C ALA A 55 -3.29 -5.35 7.16
N ASP A 56 -2.60 -4.34 7.67
CA ASP A 56 -1.36 -4.51 8.45
C ASP A 56 -1.61 -4.69 9.95
N ARG A 57 -2.84 -4.53 10.42
CA ARG A 57 -3.23 -4.65 11.83
C ARG A 57 -2.23 -3.97 12.78
N ILE A 58 -1.95 -2.69 12.51
CA ILE A 58 -0.92 -1.94 13.25
C ILE A 58 -1.33 -1.81 14.71
N ILE A 59 -0.52 -2.39 15.59
CA ILE A 59 -0.67 -2.31 17.04
C ILE A 59 0.03 -1.04 17.54
N PRO A 60 -0.65 -0.16 18.31
CA PRO A 60 -0.02 1.00 18.92
C PRO A 60 1.11 0.63 19.89
N LYS A 61 2.09 1.54 20.05
CA LYS A 61 3.24 1.31 20.96
C LYS A 61 2.85 1.10 22.43
N ASP A 62 1.72 1.64 22.85
CA ASP A 62 1.18 1.48 24.21
C ASP A 62 0.29 0.24 24.38
N ASN A 63 0.19 -0.60 23.34
CA ASN A 63 -0.61 -1.82 23.28
C ASN A 63 -2.11 -1.63 23.59
N ILE A 64 -2.63 -0.41 23.49
CA ILE A 64 -4.07 -0.16 23.62
C ILE A 64 -4.72 -0.36 22.24
N LEU A 65 -5.43 -1.46 22.08
CA LEU A 65 -6.12 -1.81 20.84
C LEU A 65 -7.51 -1.19 20.81
N CYS A 66 -7.89 -0.67 19.65
CA CYS A 66 -9.27 -0.28 19.36
C CYS A 66 -9.69 -0.99 18.07
N GLU A 67 -10.83 -1.66 18.11
CA GLU A 67 -11.36 -2.47 17.00
C GLU A 67 -12.78 -2.05 16.68
N TRP A 68 -13.09 -1.86 15.39
CA TRP A 68 -14.47 -1.76 14.96
C TRP A 68 -15.15 -3.13 15.07
N LEU A 69 -16.38 -3.18 15.56
CA LEU A 69 -17.16 -4.41 15.65
C LEU A 69 -18.10 -4.59 14.46
N ASP A 70 -18.41 -3.52 13.73
CA ASP A 70 -19.26 -3.55 12.56
C ASP A 70 -18.48 -3.93 11.30
N ASP A 71 -18.88 -5.02 10.65
CA ASP A 71 -18.24 -5.57 9.45
C ASP A 71 -18.23 -4.59 8.28
N HIS A 72 -19.28 -3.80 8.09
CA HIS A 72 -19.34 -2.81 7.03
C HIS A 72 -18.25 -1.72 7.22
N THR A 73 -18.13 -1.23 8.45
CA THR A 73 -17.09 -0.24 8.82
C THR A 73 -15.70 -0.82 8.64
N ILE A 74 -15.46 -2.08 9.05
CA ILE A 74 -14.16 -2.75 8.87
C ILE A 74 -13.83 -2.86 7.38
N ARG A 75 -14.76 -3.32 6.54
CA ARG A 75 -14.56 -3.42 5.08
C ARG A 75 -14.28 -2.07 4.44
N TYR A 76 -15.04 -1.04 4.82
CA TYR A 76 -14.84 0.33 4.33
C TYR A 76 -13.41 0.83 4.61
N TYR A 77 -12.93 0.73 5.85
CA TYR A 77 -11.59 1.20 6.19
C TYR A 77 -10.47 0.34 5.59
N ARG A 78 -10.68 -0.97 5.43
CA ARG A 78 -9.75 -1.84 4.67
C ARG A 78 -9.63 -1.41 3.22
N ALA A 79 -10.74 -1.21 2.55
CA ALA A 79 -10.75 -0.75 1.16
C ALA A 79 -10.09 0.62 1.00
N LYS A 80 -10.39 1.57 1.92
CA LYS A 80 -9.77 2.89 1.94
C LYS A 80 -8.25 2.82 2.14
N ALA A 81 -7.78 1.98 3.07
CA ALA A 81 -6.34 1.79 3.32
C ALA A 81 -5.64 1.14 2.11
N SER A 82 -6.25 0.12 1.49
CA SER A 82 -5.73 -0.52 0.29
C SER A 82 -5.63 0.45 -0.88
N LYS A 83 -6.66 1.27 -1.09
CA LYS A 83 -6.65 2.33 -2.13
C LYS A 83 -5.54 3.35 -1.88
N ALA A 84 -5.34 3.79 -0.63
CA ALA A 84 -4.28 4.72 -0.28
C ALA A 84 -2.88 4.13 -0.53
N LYS A 85 -2.66 2.85 -0.20
CA LYS A 85 -1.40 2.16 -0.50
C LYS A 85 -1.11 2.09 -2.00
N GLY A 86 -2.11 1.74 -2.80
CA GLY A 86 -2.00 1.73 -4.26
C GLY A 86 -1.60 3.09 -4.79
N SER A 87 -2.33 4.15 -4.42
CA SER A 87 -2.04 5.51 -4.87
C SER A 87 -0.66 6.01 -4.41
N ASN A 88 -0.25 5.70 -3.18
CA ASN A 88 1.08 6.07 -2.69
C ASN A 88 2.19 5.38 -3.49
N TRP A 89 1.97 4.14 -3.92
CA TRP A 89 2.92 3.43 -4.77
C TRP A 89 3.00 4.04 -6.17
N GLU A 90 1.85 4.35 -6.80
CA GLU A 90 1.78 5.06 -8.08
C GLU A 90 2.56 6.38 -8.03
N TYR A 91 2.38 7.19 -6.97
CA TYR A 91 3.13 8.45 -6.79
C TYR A 91 4.63 8.22 -6.63
N LYS A 92 5.04 7.19 -5.90
CA LYS A 92 6.46 6.86 -5.72
C LYS A 92 7.14 6.49 -7.04
N VAL A 93 6.48 5.65 -7.86
CA VAL A 93 6.98 5.28 -9.19
C VAL A 93 7.02 6.49 -10.12
N ARG A 94 5.95 7.29 -10.16
CA ARG A 94 5.91 8.54 -10.92
C ARG A 94 7.08 9.46 -10.56
N ASP A 95 7.30 9.67 -9.26
CA ASP A 95 8.34 10.59 -8.79
C ASP A 95 9.75 10.06 -9.09
N ALA A 96 9.95 8.75 -9.08
CA ALA A 96 11.18 8.11 -9.52
C ALA A 96 11.44 8.35 -11.03
N LEU A 97 10.41 8.19 -11.87
CA LEU A 97 10.51 8.47 -13.31
C LEU A 97 10.82 9.94 -13.59
N ARG A 98 10.19 10.86 -12.86
CA ARG A 98 10.46 12.29 -13.00
C ARG A 98 11.90 12.65 -12.66
N LYS A 99 12.50 12.02 -11.66
CA LYS A 99 13.90 12.22 -11.27
C LYS A 99 14.89 11.82 -12.36
N ILE A 100 14.54 10.86 -13.21
CA ILE A 100 15.38 10.41 -14.33
C ILE A 100 15.05 11.09 -15.66
N GLY A 101 14.21 12.15 -15.64
CA GLY A 101 13.97 13.01 -16.80
C GLY A 101 12.59 12.92 -17.45
N TYR A 102 11.71 12.00 -17.02
CA TYR A 102 10.32 11.93 -17.54
C TYR A 102 9.40 12.85 -16.75
N THR A 103 9.61 14.17 -16.86
CA THR A 103 8.96 15.22 -16.04
C THR A 103 7.44 15.27 -16.21
N GLU A 104 6.93 14.90 -17.39
CA GLU A 104 5.51 14.98 -17.75
C GLU A 104 4.71 13.73 -17.39
N VAL A 105 5.33 12.75 -16.67
CA VAL A 105 4.60 11.57 -16.20
C VAL A 105 3.63 11.95 -15.08
N LYS A 106 2.39 11.50 -15.23
CA LYS A 106 1.29 11.70 -14.30
C LYS A 106 0.59 10.38 -13.99
N THR A 107 -0.20 10.35 -12.92
CA THR A 107 -1.08 9.19 -12.67
C THR A 107 -2.32 9.31 -13.56
N SER A 108 -2.81 8.19 -14.11
CA SER A 108 -3.97 8.16 -15.01
C SER A 108 -5.21 8.83 -14.41
N ARG A 109 -5.41 8.67 -13.10
CA ARG A 109 -6.53 9.29 -12.36
C ARG A 109 -6.51 10.84 -12.40
N GLY A 110 -5.35 11.44 -12.61
CA GLY A 110 -5.18 12.90 -12.66
C GLY A 110 -5.37 13.50 -14.05
N GLU A 111 -5.36 12.69 -15.13
CA GLU A 111 -5.35 13.20 -16.50
C GLU A 111 -6.68 13.06 -17.23
N SER A 112 -7.26 11.87 -17.28
CA SER A 112 -8.54 11.67 -17.98
C SER A 112 -9.21 10.33 -17.64
N ARG A 113 -10.54 10.28 -17.77
CA ARG A 113 -11.30 9.03 -17.67
C ARG A 113 -10.86 7.98 -18.70
N ASN A 114 -10.39 8.40 -19.89
CA ASN A 114 -9.95 7.48 -20.93
C ASN A 114 -8.64 6.77 -20.56
N ALA A 115 -7.69 7.44 -19.91
CA ALA A 115 -6.46 6.82 -19.43
C ALA A 115 -6.73 5.80 -18.31
N ASP A 116 -7.71 6.08 -17.45
CA ASP A 116 -8.14 5.17 -16.36
C ASP A 116 -8.85 3.91 -16.94
N ASN A 117 -9.55 4.03 -18.07
CA ASN A 117 -10.21 2.91 -18.74
C ASN A 117 -9.22 1.90 -19.35
N ASN A 118 -8.02 2.32 -19.71
CA ASN A 118 -6.99 1.46 -20.32
C ASN A 118 -6.20 0.66 -19.26
N ASN A 119 -6.55 0.79 -17.97
CA ASN A 119 -5.89 0.11 -16.87
C ASN A 119 -4.35 0.33 -16.83
N ILE A 120 -3.88 1.48 -17.30
CA ILE A 120 -2.48 1.93 -17.19
C ILE A 120 -2.43 3.03 -16.13
N ASP A 121 -1.62 2.83 -15.07
CA ASP A 121 -1.63 3.74 -13.93
C ASP A 121 -0.79 5.00 -14.15
N LEU A 122 0.22 4.96 -15.03
CA LEU A 122 1.10 6.08 -15.31
C LEU A 122 1.05 6.45 -16.80
N VAL A 123 0.81 7.72 -17.07
CA VAL A 123 0.71 8.29 -18.42
C VAL A 123 1.76 9.39 -18.56
N ASP A 124 2.52 9.37 -19.65
CA ASP A 124 3.41 10.45 -20.03
C ASP A 124 2.76 11.28 -21.14
N THR A 125 2.37 12.51 -20.83
CA THR A 125 1.74 13.43 -21.78
C THR A 125 2.68 13.89 -22.88
N SER A 126 3.99 13.81 -22.67
CA SER A 126 5.01 14.07 -23.71
C SER A 126 5.30 12.90 -24.62
N ASN A 127 4.74 11.73 -24.32
CA ASN A 127 4.95 10.45 -25.03
C ASN A 127 6.43 10.00 -25.14
N LYS A 128 7.31 10.48 -24.27
CA LYS A 128 8.73 10.11 -24.24
C LYS A 128 9.01 8.84 -23.47
N LEU A 129 8.13 8.47 -22.51
CA LEU A 129 8.28 7.25 -21.72
C LEU A 129 8.16 6.04 -22.65
N PRO A 130 9.19 5.18 -22.74
CA PRO A 130 9.23 4.07 -23.70
C PRO A 130 8.40 2.84 -23.29
N VAL A 131 7.73 2.89 -22.14
CA VAL A 131 7.00 1.76 -21.56
C VAL A 131 5.61 2.17 -21.08
N SER A 132 4.68 1.22 -21.05
CA SER A 132 3.39 1.33 -20.37
C SER A 132 3.50 0.71 -18.96
N ILE A 133 3.14 1.45 -17.92
CA ILE A 133 3.37 1.03 -16.53
C ILE A 133 2.05 0.86 -15.77
N GLN A 134 1.87 -0.34 -15.21
CA GLN A 134 0.83 -0.66 -14.24
C GLN A 134 1.46 -0.83 -12.86
N CYS A 135 0.91 -0.17 -11.84
CA CYS A 135 1.40 -0.23 -10.48
C CYS A 135 0.57 -1.20 -9.63
N LYS A 136 1.21 -2.09 -8.89
CA LYS A 136 0.53 -3.03 -8.00
C LYS A 136 1.20 -3.04 -6.63
N SER A 137 0.38 -2.92 -5.57
CA SER A 137 0.84 -3.05 -4.18
C SER A 137 0.16 -4.27 -3.56
N TYR A 138 0.79 -5.44 -3.68
CA TYR A 138 0.29 -6.73 -3.25
C TYR A 138 1.24 -7.40 -2.25
N LYS A 139 0.71 -8.33 -1.45
CA LYS A 139 1.51 -9.16 -0.54
C LYS A 139 2.38 -10.17 -1.28
N SER A 140 1.86 -10.75 -2.36
CA SER A 140 2.52 -11.74 -3.20
C SER A 140 2.82 -11.16 -4.58
N CYS A 141 3.76 -11.80 -5.29
CA CYS A 141 4.06 -11.43 -6.66
C CYS A 141 2.80 -11.50 -7.53
N PRO A 142 2.46 -10.43 -8.25
CA PRO A 142 1.31 -10.43 -9.12
C PRO A 142 1.55 -11.33 -10.35
N ASP A 143 0.47 -11.87 -10.89
CA ASP A 143 0.50 -12.55 -12.17
C ASP A 143 0.60 -11.50 -13.29
N TYR A 144 1.78 -11.43 -13.91
CA TYR A 144 2.08 -10.49 -14.98
C TYR A 144 1.13 -10.65 -16.19
N ASN A 145 0.89 -11.90 -16.62
CA ASN A 145 0.08 -12.17 -17.81
C ASN A 145 -1.38 -11.81 -17.58
N MET A 146 -1.92 -12.12 -16.40
CA MET A 146 -3.29 -11.77 -16.03
C MET A 146 -3.47 -10.24 -16.00
N ILE A 147 -2.51 -9.50 -15.45
CA ILE A 147 -2.57 -8.03 -15.42
C ILE A 147 -2.50 -7.46 -16.83
N ARG A 148 -1.56 -7.97 -17.65
CA ARG A 148 -1.39 -7.51 -19.03
C ARG A 148 -2.63 -7.73 -19.88
N GLN A 149 -3.32 -8.86 -19.74
CA GLN A 149 -4.57 -9.16 -20.47
C GLN A 149 -5.70 -8.18 -20.11
N GLY A 150 -5.71 -7.65 -18.90
CA GLY A 150 -6.69 -6.66 -18.45
C GLY A 150 -6.37 -5.22 -18.86
N CYS A 151 -5.23 -4.96 -19.52
CA CYS A 151 -4.82 -3.62 -19.94
C CYS A 151 -4.92 -3.48 -21.46
N ASP A 152 -5.44 -2.33 -21.93
CA ASP A 152 -5.33 -1.93 -23.33
C ASP A 152 -3.85 -1.65 -23.64
N VAL A 153 -3.25 -2.57 -24.36
CA VAL A 153 -1.82 -2.54 -24.62
C VAL A 153 -1.54 -1.60 -25.78
N THR A 154 -0.76 -0.58 -25.50
CA THR A 154 -0.12 0.25 -26.49
C THR A 154 1.00 -0.54 -27.20
N ASP A 155 1.56 -0.02 -28.28
CA ASP A 155 2.73 -0.58 -28.99
C ASP A 155 4.02 -0.56 -28.13
N LYS A 156 3.93 -0.09 -26.91
CA LYS A 156 5.04 -0.01 -25.96
C LYS A 156 5.14 -1.27 -25.10
N PRO A 157 6.36 -1.69 -24.72
CA PRO A 157 6.55 -2.75 -23.73
C PRO A 157 5.77 -2.48 -22.45
N PHE A 158 5.14 -3.52 -21.91
CA PHE A 158 4.33 -3.42 -20.70
C PHE A 158 5.17 -3.81 -19.46
N VAL A 159 5.09 -3.02 -18.42
CA VAL A 159 5.84 -3.22 -17.18
C VAL A 159 4.89 -3.18 -15.99
N VAL A 160 5.03 -4.12 -15.06
CA VAL A 160 4.34 -4.09 -13.78
C VAL A 160 5.31 -3.63 -12.69
N ALA A 161 5.07 -2.45 -12.15
CA ALA A 161 5.76 -1.95 -10.97
C ALA A 161 5.09 -2.56 -9.72
N TRP A 162 5.76 -3.51 -9.07
CA TRP A 162 5.23 -4.22 -7.92
C TRP A 162 5.90 -3.77 -6.63
N HIS A 163 5.07 -3.36 -5.66
CA HIS A 163 5.47 -3.15 -4.27
C HIS A 163 4.99 -4.31 -3.40
N CYS A 164 5.91 -5.08 -2.83
CA CYS A 164 5.60 -6.12 -1.86
C CYS A 164 5.21 -5.48 -0.53
N SER A 165 3.93 -5.50 -0.18
CA SER A 165 3.43 -4.85 1.04
C SER A 165 3.77 -5.60 2.33
N GLN A 166 4.19 -6.87 2.24
CA GLN A 166 4.59 -7.72 3.37
C GLN A 166 5.80 -8.60 2.99
N PRO A 167 6.98 -8.01 2.75
CA PRO A 167 8.12 -8.75 2.24
C PRO A 167 8.62 -9.82 3.23
N ASP A 168 8.61 -9.54 4.53
CA ASP A 168 9.07 -10.48 5.55
C ASP A 168 8.19 -11.74 5.60
N GLU A 169 6.89 -11.62 5.36
CA GLU A 169 5.95 -12.73 5.30
C GLU A 169 6.11 -13.51 3.98
N TYR A 170 6.18 -12.78 2.86
CA TYR A 170 6.30 -13.38 1.52
C TYR A 170 7.62 -14.17 1.35
N PHE A 171 8.72 -13.65 1.88
CA PHE A 171 10.05 -14.25 1.75
C PHE A 171 10.45 -15.15 2.92
N LYS A 172 9.63 -15.32 3.95
CA LYS A 172 9.92 -16.17 5.13
C LYS A 172 10.36 -17.60 4.78
N ILE A 173 9.74 -18.20 3.77
CA ILE A 173 10.00 -19.58 3.35
C ILE A 173 11.35 -19.70 2.61
N ARG A 174 11.88 -18.60 2.08
CA ARG A 174 13.08 -18.56 1.24
C ARG A 174 14.28 -17.93 1.94
N LYS A 175 14.12 -17.54 3.20
CA LYS A 175 15.21 -16.91 3.94
C LYS A 175 16.24 -17.97 4.31
N ASN A 176 17.29 -18.07 3.53
CA ASN A 176 18.51 -18.71 3.98
C ASN A 176 19.08 -17.82 5.09
N LYS A 177 19.07 -18.30 6.34
CA LYS A 177 19.44 -17.51 7.53
C LYS A 177 20.87 -16.98 7.47
N ASP A 178 21.70 -17.56 6.63
CA ASP A 178 23.13 -17.25 6.51
C ASP A 178 23.43 -16.16 5.47
N LEU A 179 22.43 -15.76 4.65
CA LEU A 179 22.58 -14.69 3.66
C LEU A 179 21.95 -13.42 4.21
N ASN A 180 22.78 -12.48 4.66
CA ASN A 180 22.38 -11.15 5.09
C ASN A 180 22.11 -10.24 3.87
N ILE A 181 21.30 -10.72 2.92
CA ILE A 181 20.91 -9.96 1.73
C ILE A 181 19.64 -9.19 2.04
N PRO A 182 19.61 -7.86 1.78
CA PRO A 182 18.40 -7.06 1.93
C PRO A 182 17.28 -7.61 1.05
N ILE A 183 16.06 -7.65 1.59
CA ILE A 183 14.86 -8.02 0.83
C ILE A 183 14.38 -6.80 0.06
N GLU A 184 14.43 -6.89 -1.28
CA GLU A 184 13.87 -5.85 -2.13
C GLU A 184 12.34 -5.87 -2.08
N LYS A 185 11.77 -4.70 -1.83
CA LYS A 185 10.30 -4.51 -1.72
C LYS A 185 9.68 -4.04 -3.01
N ASP A 186 10.47 -3.35 -3.80
CA ASP A 186 10.05 -2.62 -4.99
C ASP A 186 10.70 -3.28 -6.21
N LEU A 187 9.90 -3.95 -7.03
CA LEU A 187 10.37 -4.71 -8.18
C LEU A 187 9.66 -4.28 -9.47
N MET A 188 10.36 -4.42 -10.59
CA MET A 188 9.78 -4.25 -11.92
C MET A 188 9.69 -5.60 -12.61
N LEU A 189 8.48 -6.00 -13.02
CA LEU A 189 8.23 -7.20 -13.81
C LEU A 189 8.08 -6.77 -15.27
N LEU A 190 8.91 -7.32 -16.14
CA LEU A 190 8.96 -6.97 -17.56
C LEU A 190 9.26 -8.21 -18.41
N PRO A 191 8.92 -8.21 -19.71
CA PRO A 191 9.29 -9.29 -20.61
C PRO A 191 10.81 -9.48 -20.70
N ALA A 192 11.25 -10.72 -20.83
CA ALA A 192 12.67 -11.03 -20.93
C ALA A 192 13.33 -10.36 -22.14
N ASP A 193 12.66 -10.34 -23.28
CA ASP A 193 13.17 -9.71 -24.50
C ASP A 193 13.41 -8.21 -24.27
N TYR A 194 12.49 -7.52 -23.63
CA TYR A 194 12.66 -6.11 -23.29
C TYR A 194 13.80 -5.88 -22.30
N PHE A 195 13.99 -6.79 -21.34
CA PHE A 195 15.14 -6.74 -20.43
C PHE A 195 16.47 -6.85 -21.21
N TYR A 196 16.54 -7.74 -22.19
CA TYR A 196 17.74 -7.88 -23.04
C TYR A 196 18.00 -6.64 -23.89
N GLU A 197 16.97 -6.00 -24.44
CA GLU A 197 17.09 -4.71 -25.13
C GLU A 197 17.67 -3.61 -24.24
N LEU A 198 17.16 -3.50 -22.98
CA LEU A 198 17.70 -2.55 -22.01
C LEU A 198 19.16 -2.84 -21.67
N LEU A 199 19.52 -4.12 -21.53
CA LEU A 199 20.89 -4.53 -21.23
C LEU A 199 21.84 -4.21 -22.40
N ASP A 200 21.42 -4.47 -23.63
CA ASP A 200 22.17 -4.13 -24.84
C ASP A 200 22.37 -2.60 -24.95
N ALA A 201 21.30 -1.82 -24.77
CA ALA A 201 21.38 -0.36 -24.79
C ALA A 201 22.34 0.18 -23.71
N TYR A 202 22.27 -0.37 -22.48
CA TYR A 202 23.19 -0.01 -21.39
C TYR A 202 24.63 -0.33 -21.75
N THR A 203 24.89 -1.52 -22.33
CA THR A 203 26.24 -1.96 -22.69
C THR A 203 26.84 -1.04 -23.78
N ARG A 204 26.07 -0.71 -24.82
CA ARG A 204 26.51 0.23 -25.87
C ARG A 204 26.82 1.60 -25.29
N PHE A 205 25.96 2.14 -24.42
CA PHE A 205 26.19 3.43 -23.79
C PHE A 205 27.42 3.43 -22.90
N TYR A 206 27.68 2.37 -22.13
CA TYR A 206 28.84 2.22 -21.27
C TYR A 206 30.16 2.15 -22.03
N HIS A 207 30.15 1.54 -23.23
CA HIS A 207 31.34 1.50 -24.09
C HIS A 207 31.64 2.83 -24.83
N ILE A 208 30.62 3.71 -24.96
CA ILE A 208 30.84 5.05 -25.56
C ILE A 208 31.49 6.01 -24.56
N ILE A 209 31.29 5.80 -23.25
CA ILE A 209 31.80 6.70 -22.20
C ILE A 209 33.23 6.34 -21.74
N LYS A 210 33.70 5.12 -22.02
CA LYS A 210 35.07 4.69 -21.80
C LYS A 210 35.95 4.98 -22.99
#